data_3e11c132fe0611b106e90cdde74f42c3
#
_entry.id   3e11c132fe0611b106e90cdde74f42c3
#
_cell.length_a   1.000
_cell.length_b   1.000
_cell.length_c   1.000
_cell.angle_alpha   90.00
_cell.angle_beta   90.00
_cell.angle_gamma   90.00
#
_symmetry.space_group_name_H-M   'P 1'
#
loop_
_entity.id
_entity.type
_entity.pdbx_description
1 polymer ?
#
loop_
_entity_poly.entity_id
_entity_poly.type
_entity_poly.pdbx_seq_one_letter_code
_entity_poly.pdbx_strand_id
1 'polypeptide(L)'
;MKTFNELGIQIPEILLPSNNNIEKWAVVACDQYTQDKEYWKNVEEITKDNPSSLNIIFPEVYLNEENKQERIAKIKATMKDYLNSSVFAQEKKQFIYLERTTAYNRTRKGLMVAIDLETYEWKPFSKALIRATEATIVDRIPPRMEIRRGANLEMPHIMLLINDKDNDLIEKVGNLVKTKTPVYDGKLMLNSGSITGWGVCEDTEINTVLEALNKIAENNIQADGSTFLFAVGDGNHSLATAKAIWDELKEANGGIKAADGTISIPKELENHNARFALVEIVNIYDTGLTFEPIHRVLFNVKPQDLLTTLAEKLNGTVTDFDTAETLENNVKNSVANFGFTYTEDGIQKYKCLSTNITELAVSKLQPALDEFIKNAPNQHICDENGCSLARPEIDYIHGSSEVFRLGKQENAISILLPPVEKDSFFQTISKTGPLPRKSFSMGEADEKRFYLECRKLFAN
;
A
#
# COMPACT_ATOMS: atom_id res chain seq x y z
N MET A 1 -12.77 13.30 -25.14
CA MET A 1 -12.19 12.12 -24.46
C MET A 1 -10.68 12.33 -24.34
N LYS A 2 -10.12 12.20 -23.14
CA LYS A 2 -8.68 12.33 -22.89
C LYS A 2 -7.94 11.12 -23.42
N THR A 3 -6.70 11.30 -23.86
CA THR A 3 -5.78 10.21 -24.21
C THR A 3 -5.21 9.51 -22.98
N PHE A 4 -4.58 8.36 -23.13
CA PHE A 4 -3.88 7.71 -22.02
C PHE A 4 -2.85 8.62 -21.36
N ASN A 5 -2.05 9.36 -22.13
CA ASN A 5 -1.05 10.29 -21.59
C ASN A 5 -1.69 11.39 -20.72
N GLU A 6 -2.82 11.95 -21.14
CA GLU A 6 -3.54 12.97 -20.35
C GLU A 6 -4.17 12.38 -19.06
N LEU A 7 -4.35 11.06 -19.00
CA LEU A 7 -4.79 10.31 -17.83
C LEU A 7 -3.61 9.77 -17.00
N GLY A 8 -2.37 10.09 -17.38
CA GLY A 8 -1.16 9.62 -16.69
C GLY A 8 -0.89 8.13 -16.86
N ILE A 9 -1.36 7.50 -17.94
CA ILE A 9 -1.23 6.07 -18.22
C ILE A 9 -0.41 5.84 -19.49
N GLN A 10 0.41 4.79 -19.47
CA GLN A 10 1.10 4.24 -20.62
C GLN A 10 0.81 2.73 -20.72
N ILE A 11 0.65 2.22 -21.95
CA ILE A 11 0.61 0.77 -22.17
C ILE A 11 2.05 0.25 -22.01
N PRO A 12 2.33 -0.59 -20.99
CA PRO A 12 3.69 -1.03 -20.69
C PRO A 12 4.19 -2.08 -21.69
N GLU A 13 5.50 -2.10 -21.92
CA GLU A 13 6.20 -3.21 -22.51
C GLU A 13 6.58 -4.20 -21.42
N ILE A 14 5.88 -5.34 -21.36
CA ILE A 14 5.97 -6.31 -20.26
C ILE A 14 6.83 -7.50 -20.67
N LEU A 15 7.74 -7.87 -19.76
CA LEU A 15 8.52 -9.08 -19.76
C LEU A 15 7.91 -10.08 -18.77
N LEU A 16 7.65 -11.30 -19.23
CA LEU A 16 7.17 -12.42 -18.42
C LEU A 16 8.21 -13.54 -18.43
N PRO A 17 8.29 -14.38 -17.39
CA PRO A 17 9.17 -15.56 -17.41
C PRO A 17 8.77 -16.48 -18.56
N SER A 18 9.77 -17.00 -19.30
CA SER A 18 9.54 -17.90 -20.43
C SER A 18 9.01 -19.27 -20.00
N ASN A 19 9.35 -19.70 -18.78
CA ASN A 19 8.80 -20.89 -18.18
C ASN A 19 7.60 -20.52 -17.29
N ASN A 20 6.53 -21.29 -17.37
CA ASN A 20 5.31 -21.03 -16.60
C ASN A 20 5.37 -21.60 -15.16
N ASN A 21 6.58 -21.62 -14.55
CA ASN A 21 6.74 -22.07 -13.17
C ASN A 21 6.54 -20.90 -12.19
N ILE A 22 5.30 -20.48 -12.04
CA ILE A 22 4.92 -19.31 -11.23
C ILE A 22 5.34 -19.49 -9.77
N GLU A 23 5.20 -20.69 -9.22
CA GLU A 23 5.55 -20.99 -7.82
C GLU A 23 7.03 -20.72 -7.51
N LYS A 24 7.95 -20.95 -8.47
CA LYS A 24 9.36 -20.68 -8.29
C LYS A 24 9.77 -19.28 -8.75
N TRP A 25 9.00 -18.68 -9.64
CA TRP A 25 9.28 -17.34 -10.14
C TRP A 25 8.77 -16.25 -9.20
N ALA A 26 7.50 -16.28 -8.83
CA ALA A 26 6.84 -15.19 -8.14
C ALA A 26 7.08 -15.24 -6.63
N VAL A 27 7.72 -14.21 -6.06
CA VAL A 27 7.87 -14.04 -4.61
C VAL A 27 7.08 -12.84 -4.12
N VAL A 28 6.72 -12.84 -2.84
CA VAL A 28 5.96 -11.75 -2.21
C VAL A 28 6.73 -10.44 -2.22
N ALA A 29 6.02 -9.32 -2.12
CA ALA A 29 6.59 -7.98 -2.02
C ALA A 29 7.71 -7.90 -0.97
N CYS A 30 8.81 -7.25 -1.34
CA CYS A 30 10.07 -7.23 -0.59
C CYS A 30 9.98 -6.56 0.79
N ASP A 31 8.93 -5.77 1.03
CA ASP A 31 8.64 -5.07 2.28
C ASP A 31 7.75 -5.89 3.24
N GLN A 32 7.46 -7.15 2.89
CA GLN A 32 6.77 -8.09 3.75
C GLN A 32 7.77 -8.96 4.53
N TYR A 33 7.33 -9.54 5.65
CA TYR A 33 8.17 -10.43 6.49
C TYR A 33 9.53 -9.82 6.87
N THR A 34 9.55 -8.51 7.15
CA THR A 34 10.80 -7.75 7.40
C THR A 34 11.50 -8.12 8.72
N GLN A 35 10.85 -8.89 9.60
CA GLN A 35 11.41 -9.42 10.84
C GLN A 35 11.55 -10.94 10.82
N ASP A 36 11.16 -11.60 9.72
CA ASP A 36 11.13 -13.05 9.58
C ASP A 36 12.18 -13.54 8.57
N LYS A 37 13.41 -13.74 9.05
CA LYS A 37 14.49 -14.29 8.23
C LYS A 37 14.23 -15.75 7.82
N GLU A 38 13.45 -16.51 8.60
CA GLU A 38 13.14 -17.90 8.30
C GLU A 38 12.22 -18.02 7.09
N TYR A 39 11.23 -17.12 6.98
CA TYR A 39 10.41 -17.02 5.79
C TYR A 39 11.28 -16.88 4.51
N TRP A 40 12.23 -15.92 4.52
CA TRP A 40 13.07 -15.65 3.35
C TRP A 40 14.03 -16.79 3.04
N LYS A 41 14.52 -17.52 4.03
CA LYS A 41 15.31 -18.77 3.81
C LYS A 41 14.46 -19.85 3.14
N ASN A 42 13.21 -20.04 3.55
CA ASN A 42 12.30 -20.97 2.89
C ASN A 42 12.04 -20.58 1.43
N VAL A 43 11.91 -19.27 1.15
CA VAL A 43 11.81 -18.76 -0.23
C VAL A 43 13.08 -19.07 -1.03
N GLU A 44 14.26 -18.88 -0.45
CA GLU A 44 15.56 -19.22 -1.09
C GLU A 44 15.64 -20.72 -1.44
N GLU A 45 15.22 -21.61 -0.55
CA GLU A 45 15.22 -23.07 -0.82
C GLU A 45 14.22 -23.46 -1.92
N ILE A 46 13.02 -22.87 -1.95
CA ILE A 46 12.00 -23.14 -2.99
C ILE A 46 12.51 -22.68 -4.37
N THR A 47 13.18 -21.53 -4.43
CA THR A 47 13.63 -20.92 -5.69
C THR A 47 15.01 -21.42 -6.15
N LYS A 48 15.70 -22.20 -5.33
CA LYS A 48 17.04 -22.72 -5.60
C LYS A 48 17.15 -23.34 -7.00
N ASP A 49 18.25 -23.03 -7.68
CA ASP A 49 18.59 -23.53 -9.02
C ASP A 49 17.59 -23.16 -10.12
N ASN A 50 16.69 -22.20 -9.86
CA ASN A 50 15.74 -21.72 -10.84
C ASN A 50 15.86 -20.19 -11.03
N PRO A 51 15.58 -19.65 -12.22
CA PRO A 51 15.29 -18.24 -12.38
C PRO A 51 14.12 -17.85 -11.49
N SER A 52 14.28 -16.78 -10.72
CA SER A 52 13.25 -16.29 -9.79
C SER A 52 13.32 -14.78 -9.64
N SER A 53 12.20 -14.17 -9.36
CA SER A 53 12.16 -12.75 -9.00
C SER A 53 12.95 -12.47 -7.72
N LEU A 54 13.13 -13.44 -6.82
CA LEU A 54 14.02 -13.32 -5.65
C LEU A 54 15.43 -12.83 -6.01
N ASN A 55 15.96 -13.29 -7.13
CA ASN A 55 17.34 -12.97 -7.55
C ASN A 55 17.49 -11.54 -8.08
N ILE A 56 16.40 -10.84 -8.34
CA ILE A 56 16.36 -9.48 -8.93
C ILE A 56 15.56 -8.47 -8.08
N ILE A 57 15.19 -8.85 -6.85
CA ILE A 57 14.60 -7.95 -5.85
C ILE A 57 15.50 -7.89 -4.60
N PHE A 58 15.24 -6.94 -3.73
CA PHE A 58 15.96 -6.79 -2.46
C PHE A 58 14.96 -6.92 -1.29
N PRO A 59 14.86 -8.10 -0.62
CA PRO A 59 14.04 -8.24 0.57
C PRO A 59 14.48 -7.31 1.71
N GLU A 60 13.55 -6.53 2.27
CA GLU A 60 13.87 -5.48 3.24
C GLU A 60 14.40 -6.02 4.58
N VAL A 61 14.20 -7.30 4.87
CA VAL A 61 14.81 -7.97 6.04
C VAL A 61 16.35 -7.86 6.05
N TYR A 62 16.96 -7.63 4.89
CA TYR A 62 18.41 -7.50 4.71
C TYR A 62 18.93 -6.06 4.60
N LEU A 63 18.08 -5.03 4.74
CA LEU A 63 18.46 -3.62 4.53
C LEU A 63 19.57 -3.12 5.47
N ASN A 64 19.66 -3.70 6.67
CA ASN A 64 20.62 -3.30 7.69
C ASN A 64 21.81 -4.23 7.80
N GLU A 65 22.01 -5.15 6.83
CA GLU A 65 23.15 -6.07 6.82
C GLU A 65 24.41 -5.41 6.21
N GLU A 66 25.59 -5.80 6.72
CA GLU A 66 26.87 -5.25 6.27
C GLU A 66 27.14 -5.51 4.79
N ASN A 67 26.67 -6.64 4.24
CA ASN A 67 26.83 -7.05 2.84
C ASN A 67 25.81 -6.44 1.88
N LYS A 68 25.06 -5.41 2.30
CA LYS A 68 24.00 -4.76 1.49
C LYS A 68 24.48 -4.37 0.10
N GLN A 69 25.67 -3.74 -0.01
CA GLN A 69 26.18 -3.25 -1.30
C GLN A 69 26.56 -4.40 -2.25
N GLU A 70 27.12 -5.49 -1.72
CA GLU A 70 27.41 -6.70 -2.49
C GLU A 70 26.11 -7.33 -3.03
N ARG A 71 25.09 -7.42 -2.18
CA ARG A 71 23.76 -7.91 -2.58
C ARG A 71 23.13 -7.06 -3.68
N ILE A 72 23.21 -5.72 -3.59
CA ILE A 72 22.72 -4.80 -4.63
C ILE A 72 23.50 -5.02 -5.94
N ALA A 73 24.82 -5.15 -5.90
CA ALA A 73 25.62 -5.39 -7.07
C ALA A 73 25.26 -6.72 -7.75
N LYS A 74 25.07 -7.79 -6.97
CA LYS A 74 24.63 -9.11 -7.45
C LYS A 74 23.25 -9.04 -8.12
N ILE A 75 22.28 -8.37 -7.51
CA ILE A 75 20.94 -8.15 -8.07
C ILE A 75 21.03 -7.48 -9.44
N LYS A 76 21.79 -6.38 -9.55
CA LYS A 76 21.95 -5.65 -10.82
C LYS A 76 22.67 -6.49 -11.90
N ALA A 77 23.66 -7.30 -11.51
CA ALA A 77 24.29 -8.25 -12.43
C ALA A 77 23.29 -9.30 -12.93
N THR A 78 22.52 -9.90 -12.01
CA THR A 78 21.49 -10.89 -12.37
C THR A 78 20.40 -10.30 -13.27
N MET A 79 19.99 -9.05 -13.09
CA MET A 79 19.05 -8.37 -14.01
C MET A 79 19.58 -8.33 -15.44
N LYS A 80 20.89 -8.05 -15.63
CA LYS A 80 21.54 -8.06 -16.95
C LYS A 80 21.60 -9.47 -17.53
N ASP A 81 21.96 -10.46 -16.70
CA ASP A 81 22.05 -11.85 -17.13
C ASP A 81 20.68 -12.38 -17.56
N TYR A 82 19.61 -12.04 -16.83
CA TYR A 82 18.24 -12.42 -17.19
C TYR A 82 17.79 -11.79 -18.50
N LEU A 83 18.13 -10.52 -18.76
CA LEU A 83 17.83 -9.85 -20.02
C LEU A 83 18.58 -10.43 -21.22
N ASN A 84 19.83 -10.95 -21.01
CA ASN A 84 20.69 -11.51 -22.05
C ASN A 84 20.51 -13.02 -22.22
N SER A 85 19.58 -13.64 -21.52
CA SER A 85 19.32 -15.07 -21.54
C SER A 85 17.87 -15.38 -21.95
N SER A 86 17.50 -16.65 -21.93
CA SER A 86 16.14 -17.11 -22.25
C SER A 86 15.18 -17.11 -21.05
N VAL A 87 15.51 -16.38 -19.99
CA VAL A 87 14.67 -16.30 -18.77
C VAL A 87 13.35 -15.60 -19.06
N PHE A 88 13.36 -14.56 -19.89
CA PHE A 88 12.13 -13.87 -20.29
C PHE A 88 11.65 -14.33 -21.67
N ALA A 89 10.33 -14.40 -21.83
CA ALA A 89 9.70 -14.48 -23.12
C ALA A 89 9.87 -13.13 -23.90
N GLN A 90 9.49 -13.13 -25.15
CA GLN A 90 9.52 -11.90 -25.96
C GLN A 90 8.69 -10.79 -25.27
N GLU A 91 9.29 -9.63 -25.11
CA GLU A 91 8.65 -8.42 -24.59
C GLU A 91 7.40 -8.07 -25.41
N LYS A 92 6.30 -7.74 -24.72
CA LYS A 92 5.02 -7.44 -25.36
C LYS A 92 4.40 -6.17 -24.80
N LYS A 93 4.01 -5.28 -25.68
CA LYS A 93 3.28 -4.05 -25.33
C LYS A 93 1.81 -4.40 -25.08
N GLN A 94 1.39 -4.39 -23.81
CA GLN A 94 0.05 -4.76 -23.38
C GLN A 94 -0.24 -4.33 -21.95
N PHE A 95 -1.50 -4.16 -21.60
CA PHE A 95 -1.92 -4.29 -20.21
C PHE A 95 -2.07 -5.77 -19.85
N ILE A 96 -2.12 -6.10 -18.56
CA ILE A 96 -2.49 -7.45 -18.10
C ILE A 96 -3.64 -7.31 -17.11
N TYR A 97 -4.77 -7.92 -17.43
CA TYR A 97 -5.81 -8.18 -16.45
C TYR A 97 -5.41 -9.41 -15.66
N LEU A 98 -5.57 -9.38 -14.34
CA LEU A 98 -5.21 -10.51 -13.47
C LEU A 98 -6.29 -10.79 -12.41
N GLU A 99 -6.36 -12.07 -12.02
CA GLU A 99 -7.12 -12.54 -10.87
C GLU A 99 -6.18 -13.21 -9.87
N ARG A 100 -6.14 -12.69 -8.65
CA ARG A 100 -5.32 -13.17 -7.54
C ARG A 100 -6.21 -13.81 -6.49
N THR A 101 -6.25 -15.14 -6.42
CA THR A 101 -6.94 -15.87 -5.35
C THR A 101 -5.99 -16.07 -4.18
N THR A 102 -6.32 -15.52 -3.03
CA THR A 102 -5.49 -15.57 -1.81
C THR A 102 -5.65 -16.89 -1.06
N ALA A 103 -4.82 -17.15 -0.05
CA ALA A 103 -4.93 -18.29 0.87
C ALA A 103 -6.31 -18.35 1.59
N TYR A 104 -6.98 -17.22 1.69
CA TYR A 104 -8.30 -17.08 2.35
C TYR A 104 -9.48 -17.25 1.37
N ASN A 105 -9.24 -17.76 0.16
CA ASN A 105 -10.25 -17.95 -0.90
C ASN A 105 -10.96 -16.64 -1.31
N ARG A 106 -10.27 -15.51 -1.23
CA ARG A 106 -10.72 -14.23 -1.77
C ARG A 106 -10.02 -13.96 -3.10
N THR A 107 -10.77 -13.60 -4.12
CA THR A 107 -10.20 -13.28 -5.45
C THR A 107 -10.24 -11.79 -5.68
N ARG A 108 -9.04 -11.18 -5.72
CA ARG A 108 -8.82 -9.79 -6.11
C ARG A 108 -8.54 -9.72 -7.59
N LYS A 109 -9.13 -8.73 -8.26
CA LYS A 109 -8.95 -8.44 -9.68
C LYS A 109 -8.12 -7.17 -9.86
N GLY A 110 -7.22 -7.18 -10.82
CA GLY A 110 -6.34 -6.05 -11.08
C GLY A 110 -6.03 -5.85 -12.55
N LEU A 111 -5.52 -4.66 -12.88
CA LEU A 111 -5.03 -4.31 -14.19
C LEU A 111 -3.61 -3.76 -14.08
N MET A 112 -2.64 -4.43 -14.73
CA MET A 112 -1.26 -3.96 -14.83
C MET A 112 -1.15 -2.85 -15.84
N VAL A 113 -0.64 -1.69 -15.42
CA VAL A 113 -0.40 -0.51 -16.25
C VAL A 113 0.94 0.14 -15.90
N ALA A 114 1.47 0.98 -16.79
CA ALA A 114 2.51 1.93 -16.43
C ALA A 114 1.89 3.31 -16.18
N ILE A 115 2.28 3.97 -15.09
CA ILE A 115 1.82 5.32 -14.76
C ILE A 115 2.93 6.34 -14.98
N ASP A 116 2.58 7.55 -15.43
CA ASP A 116 3.51 8.67 -15.57
C ASP A 116 3.77 9.32 -14.21
N LEU A 117 5.01 9.28 -13.74
CA LEU A 117 5.43 9.87 -12.48
C LEU A 117 5.28 11.40 -12.42
N GLU A 118 5.10 12.08 -13.55
CA GLU A 118 4.76 13.50 -13.57
C GLU A 118 3.32 13.78 -13.11
N THR A 119 2.46 12.76 -13.12
CA THR A 119 1.07 12.86 -12.64
C THR A 119 0.90 12.39 -11.20
N TYR A 120 2.00 12.00 -10.54
CA TYR A 120 2.03 11.55 -9.14
C TYR A 120 2.63 12.59 -8.22
N GLU A 121 1.99 12.82 -7.08
CA GLU A 121 2.53 13.63 -5.97
C GLU A 121 2.15 13.02 -4.62
N TRP A 122 3.13 12.95 -3.72
CA TRP A 122 2.96 12.41 -2.37
C TRP A 122 2.82 13.49 -1.28
N LYS A 123 3.04 14.76 -1.64
CA LYS A 123 2.87 15.86 -0.69
C LYS A 123 1.39 16.06 -0.32
N PRO A 124 1.12 16.54 0.91
CA PRO A 124 -0.24 16.85 1.33
C PRO A 124 -0.92 17.87 0.42
N PHE A 125 -2.24 17.72 0.26
CA PHE A 125 -3.10 18.63 -0.50
C PHE A 125 -2.73 18.76 -1.99
N SER A 126 -2.09 17.75 -2.55
CA SER A 126 -1.81 17.66 -3.97
C SER A 126 -3.07 17.65 -4.80
N LYS A 127 -2.97 18.23 -6.03
CA LYS A 127 -4.01 18.19 -7.06
C LYS A 127 -3.66 17.22 -8.21
N ALA A 128 -2.61 16.42 -8.03
CA ALA A 128 -2.19 15.42 -9.02
C ALA A 128 -3.27 14.36 -9.24
N LEU A 129 -3.23 13.71 -10.42
CA LEU A 129 -4.13 12.59 -10.75
C LEU A 129 -3.92 11.40 -9.81
N ILE A 130 -2.67 11.18 -9.37
CA ILE A 130 -2.25 10.08 -8.50
C ILE A 130 -1.74 10.69 -7.20
N ARG A 131 -2.32 10.29 -6.06
CA ARG A 131 -1.98 10.84 -4.74
C ARG A 131 -1.64 9.74 -3.76
N ALA A 132 -0.66 10.02 -2.88
CA ALA A 132 -0.35 9.14 -1.76
C ALA A 132 -1.53 9.08 -0.77
N THR A 133 -1.78 7.91 -0.20
CA THR A 133 -2.83 7.72 0.82
C THR A 133 -2.30 7.88 2.23
N GLU A 134 -1.01 7.62 2.44
CA GLU A 134 -0.34 7.78 3.73
C GLU A 134 0.85 8.73 3.63
N ALA A 135 1.18 9.38 4.73
CA ALA A 135 2.34 10.26 4.81
C ALA A 135 3.64 9.50 4.51
N THR A 136 4.38 9.97 3.52
CA THR A 136 5.65 9.39 3.12
C THR A 136 6.77 9.79 4.09
N ILE A 137 7.51 8.80 4.59
CA ILE A 137 8.69 9.05 5.45
C ILE A 137 9.89 9.28 4.54
N VAL A 138 10.37 10.51 4.48
CA VAL A 138 11.47 10.92 3.61
C VAL A 138 12.74 10.09 3.86
N ASP A 139 13.08 9.80 5.11
CA ASP A 139 14.27 9.03 5.49
C ASP A 139 14.25 7.56 5.00
N ARG A 140 13.10 7.05 4.61
CA ARG A 140 12.98 5.72 4.03
C ARG A 140 13.25 5.66 2.53
N ILE A 141 13.32 6.80 1.85
CA ILE A 141 13.55 6.88 0.39
C ILE A 141 15.00 6.58 0.02
N PRO A 142 16.04 7.21 0.64
CA PRO A 142 17.43 7.03 0.21
C PRO A 142 17.93 5.58 0.14
N PRO A 143 17.67 4.70 1.14
CA PRO A 143 18.11 3.30 1.07
C PRO A 143 17.50 2.52 -0.11
N ARG A 144 16.28 2.87 -0.53
CA ARG A 144 15.57 2.25 -1.66
C ARG A 144 16.05 2.81 -3.00
N MET A 145 16.45 4.10 -3.03
CA MET A 145 17.08 4.69 -4.20
C MET A 145 18.38 4.00 -4.58
N GLU A 146 19.19 3.56 -3.62
CA GLU A 146 20.43 2.81 -3.89
C GLU A 146 20.18 1.52 -4.71
N ILE A 147 19.05 0.85 -4.41
CA ILE A 147 18.65 -0.38 -5.09
C ILE A 147 18.15 -0.07 -6.50
N ARG A 148 17.26 0.94 -6.65
CA ARG A 148 16.60 1.27 -7.91
C ARG A 148 17.51 2.03 -8.90
N ARG A 149 18.48 2.84 -8.39
CA ARG A 149 19.37 3.65 -9.24
C ARG A 149 20.19 2.76 -10.19
N GLY A 150 19.98 2.94 -11.51
CA GLY A 150 20.66 2.16 -12.53
C GLY A 150 20.27 0.67 -12.60
N ALA A 151 19.15 0.28 -11.99
CA ALA A 151 18.59 -1.05 -12.15
C ALA A 151 18.08 -1.27 -13.58
N ASN A 152 18.42 -2.40 -14.21
CA ASN A 152 18.00 -2.67 -15.60
C ASN A 152 16.53 -3.04 -15.72
N LEU A 153 15.94 -3.58 -14.65
CA LEU A 153 14.54 -4.02 -14.58
C LEU A 153 13.85 -3.38 -13.39
N GLU A 154 12.55 -3.21 -13.51
CA GLU A 154 11.65 -3.00 -12.37
C GLU A 154 10.60 -4.09 -12.31
N MET A 155 10.18 -4.39 -11.07
CA MET A 155 9.07 -5.29 -10.77
C MET A 155 8.12 -4.57 -9.82
N PRO A 156 6.81 -4.62 -10.06
CA PRO A 156 5.87 -3.87 -9.24
C PRO A 156 5.43 -4.67 -8.01
N HIS A 157 5.33 -3.99 -6.88
CA HIS A 157 4.45 -4.36 -5.78
C HIS A 157 3.48 -3.22 -5.42
N ILE A 158 3.53 -2.12 -6.19
CA ILE A 158 2.68 -0.94 -5.99
C ILE A 158 1.27 -1.27 -6.46
N MET A 159 0.29 -1.01 -5.60
CA MET A 159 -1.13 -1.12 -5.92
C MET A 159 -1.78 0.25 -5.84
N LEU A 160 -2.45 0.65 -6.92
CA LEU A 160 -3.26 1.85 -6.99
C LEU A 160 -4.74 1.50 -6.87
N LEU A 161 -5.45 2.24 -6.05
CA LEU A 161 -6.89 2.15 -5.92
C LEU A 161 -7.57 3.10 -6.90
N ILE A 162 -8.61 2.61 -7.57
CA ILE A 162 -9.50 3.42 -8.41
C ILE A 162 -10.90 3.42 -7.80
N ASN A 163 -11.57 4.59 -7.83
CA ASN A 163 -12.93 4.76 -7.31
C ASN A 163 -13.95 4.51 -8.44
N ASP A 164 -14.24 3.23 -8.70
CA ASP A 164 -15.10 2.76 -9.79
C ASP A 164 -16.31 1.98 -9.26
N LYS A 165 -17.34 2.70 -8.79
CA LYS A 165 -18.56 2.10 -8.24
C LYS A 165 -19.36 1.28 -9.26
N ASP A 166 -19.27 1.65 -10.53
CA ASP A 166 -20.03 1.02 -11.61
C ASP A 166 -19.35 -0.21 -12.20
N ASN A 167 -18.12 -0.53 -11.72
CA ASN A 167 -17.30 -1.64 -12.24
C ASN A 167 -17.01 -1.51 -13.74
N ASP A 168 -16.74 -0.30 -14.21
CA ASP A 168 -16.57 0.02 -15.61
C ASP A 168 -15.21 -0.39 -16.18
N LEU A 169 -14.16 -0.45 -15.33
CA LEU A 169 -12.80 -0.74 -15.79
C LEU A 169 -12.44 -2.22 -15.63
N ILE A 170 -12.12 -2.63 -14.40
CA ILE A 170 -11.48 -3.93 -14.14
C ILE A 170 -12.39 -5.08 -14.53
N GLU A 171 -13.65 -5.04 -14.13
CA GLU A 171 -14.63 -6.08 -14.37
C GLU A 171 -15.00 -6.19 -15.85
N LYS A 172 -15.18 -5.06 -16.56
CA LYS A 172 -15.47 -5.09 -18.01
C LYS A 172 -14.31 -5.64 -18.81
N VAL A 173 -13.09 -5.20 -18.52
CA VAL A 173 -11.88 -5.71 -19.19
C VAL A 173 -11.73 -7.21 -18.92
N GLY A 174 -11.90 -7.65 -17.67
CA GLY A 174 -11.87 -9.06 -17.32
C GLY A 174 -12.86 -9.91 -18.12
N ASN A 175 -14.09 -9.43 -18.28
CA ASN A 175 -15.11 -10.14 -19.06
C ASN A 175 -14.75 -10.29 -20.55
N LEU A 176 -13.98 -9.35 -21.11
CA LEU A 176 -13.53 -9.43 -22.50
C LEU A 176 -12.39 -10.44 -22.70
N VAL A 177 -11.44 -10.50 -21.73
CA VAL A 177 -10.19 -11.24 -21.96
C VAL A 177 -10.15 -12.64 -21.36
N LYS A 178 -11.00 -12.97 -20.39
CA LYS A 178 -10.98 -14.29 -19.71
C LYS A 178 -11.31 -15.49 -20.59
N THR A 179 -11.87 -15.27 -21.76
CA THR A 179 -12.10 -16.31 -22.77
C THR A 179 -10.84 -16.67 -23.57
N LYS A 180 -9.78 -15.86 -23.46
CA LYS A 180 -8.50 -16.10 -24.11
C LYS A 180 -7.61 -17.04 -23.29
N THR A 181 -6.55 -17.54 -23.91
CA THR A 181 -5.48 -18.24 -23.20
C THR A 181 -4.77 -17.26 -22.25
N PRO A 182 -4.62 -17.57 -20.97
CA PRO A 182 -3.88 -16.73 -20.04
C PRO A 182 -2.40 -16.63 -20.45
N VAL A 183 -1.79 -15.49 -20.17
CA VAL A 183 -0.35 -15.29 -20.38
C VAL A 183 0.48 -15.87 -19.24
N TYR A 184 -0.13 -16.09 -18.10
CA TYR A 184 0.38 -16.90 -16.99
C TYR A 184 -0.78 -17.46 -16.15
N ASP A 185 -0.57 -18.63 -15.56
CA ASP A 185 -1.49 -19.27 -14.63
C ASP A 185 -0.71 -20.20 -13.71
N GLY A 186 -0.88 -20.05 -12.40
CA GLY A 186 -0.16 -20.90 -11.46
C GLY A 186 -0.44 -20.64 -9.99
N LYS A 187 0.04 -21.59 -9.18
CA LYS A 187 0.05 -21.47 -7.73
C LYS A 187 1.20 -20.55 -7.29
N LEU A 188 0.99 -19.89 -6.17
CA LEU A 188 2.02 -19.12 -5.49
C LEU A 188 2.65 -19.96 -4.37
N MET A 189 3.93 -19.69 -4.10
CA MET A 189 4.69 -20.42 -3.08
C MET A 189 4.09 -20.28 -1.68
N LEU A 190 4.48 -21.18 -0.79
CA LEU A 190 4.11 -21.15 0.64
C LEU A 190 2.59 -21.10 0.87
N ASN A 191 1.83 -21.79 0.03
CA ASN A 191 0.37 -21.86 0.09
C ASN A 191 -0.33 -20.49 0.00
N SER A 192 0.31 -19.49 -0.60
CA SER A 192 -0.27 -18.15 -0.74
C SER A 192 -1.39 -18.06 -1.78
N GLY A 193 -1.91 -19.19 -2.29
CA GLY A 193 -3.01 -19.26 -3.25
C GLY A 193 -2.54 -19.31 -4.71
N SER A 194 -3.21 -18.61 -5.63
CA SER A 194 -2.93 -18.67 -7.07
C SER A 194 -3.10 -17.33 -7.76
N ILE A 195 -2.54 -17.22 -8.96
CA ILE A 195 -2.67 -16.04 -9.81
C ILE A 195 -2.81 -16.46 -11.28
N THR A 196 -3.73 -15.81 -11.99
CA THR A 196 -3.94 -15.99 -13.43
C THR A 196 -3.98 -14.62 -14.10
N GLY A 197 -3.31 -14.46 -15.24
CA GLY A 197 -3.28 -13.18 -15.97
C GLY A 197 -3.57 -13.34 -17.44
N TRP A 198 -4.22 -12.34 -18.03
CA TRP A 198 -4.59 -12.29 -19.45
C TRP A 198 -4.10 -10.99 -20.09
N GLY A 199 -3.51 -11.10 -21.27
CA GLY A 199 -3.07 -9.94 -22.04
C GLY A 199 -4.25 -9.13 -22.60
N VAL A 200 -4.16 -7.81 -22.47
CA VAL A 200 -5.10 -6.81 -22.97
C VAL A 200 -4.34 -6.00 -24.03
N CYS A 201 -4.48 -6.36 -25.29
CA CYS A 201 -3.65 -5.80 -26.36
C CYS A 201 -4.40 -5.54 -27.68
N GLU A 202 -5.63 -5.99 -27.82
CA GLU A 202 -6.43 -5.73 -29.00
C GLU A 202 -7.05 -4.33 -28.93
N ASP A 203 -7.22 -3.67 -30.07
CA ASP A 203 -7.72 -2.29 -30.14
C ASP A 203 -9.06 -2.12 -29.41
N THR A 204 -9.96 -3.09 -29.51
CA THR A 204 -11.26 -3.07 -28.81
C THR A 204 -11.09 -3.12 -27.29
N GLU A 205 -10.14 -3.89 -26.80
CA GLU A 205 -9.84 -4.02 -25.36
C GLU A 205 -9.17 -2.75 -24.83
N ILE A 206 -8.19 -2.23 -25.57
CA ILE A 206 -7.49 -0.98 -25.25
C ILE A 206 -8.46 0.20 -25.25
N ASN A 207 -9.38 0.27 -26.23
CA ASN A 207 -10.41 1.30 -26.25
C ASN A 207 -11.37 1.18 -25.09
N THR A 208 -11.75 -0.03 -24.66
CA THR A 208 -12.57 -0.25 -23.46
C THR A 208 -11.88 0.30 -22.20
N VAL A 209 -10.57 0.06 -22.05
CA VAL A 209 -9.78 0.64 -20.94
C VAL A 209 -9.81 2.16 -21.01
N LEU A 210 -9.59 2.76 -22.18
CA LEU A 210 -9.56 4.21 -22.35
C LEU A 210 -10.91 4.87 -22.06
N GLU A 211 -11.99 4.30 -22.56
CA GLU A 211 -13.36 4.78 -22.33
C GLU A 211 -13.73 4.71 -20.84
N ALA A 212 -13.44 3.59 -20.18
CA ALA A 212 -13.69 3.40 -18.77
C ALA A 212 -12.92 4.43 -17.92
N LEU A 213 -11.61 4.60 -18.18
CA LEU A 213 -10.79 5.58 -17.48
C LEU A 213 -11.29 7.02 -17.65
N ASN A 214 -11.75 7.39 -18.84
CA ASN A 214 -12.35 8.71 -19.07
C ASN A 214 -13.62 8.91 -18.25
N LYS A 215 -14.54 7.94 -18.26
CA LYS A 215 -15.78 7.98 -17.47
C LYS A 215 -15.48 8.10 -15.97
N ILE A 216 -14.54 7.29 -15.48
CA ILE A 216 -14.14 7.32 -14.07
C ILE A 216 -13.48 8.66 -13.71
N ALA A 217 -12.62 9.20 -14.58
CA ALA A 217 -11.99 10.51 -14.37
C ALA A 217 -13.02 11.64 -14.25
N GLU A 218 -14.07 11.63 -15.08
CA GLU A 218 -15.18 12.59 -15.02
C GLU A 218 -15.94 12.46 -13.68
N ASN A 219 -16.18 11.23 -13.21
CA ASN A 219 -16.89 10.97 -11.95
C ASN A 219 -16.03 11.30 -10.70
N ASN A 220 -14.73 11.44 -10.84
CA ASN A 220 -13.79 11.71 -9.74
C ASN A 220 -13.22 13.14 -9.73
N ILE A 221 -13.94 14.10 -10.33
CA ILE A 221 -13.62 15.53 -10.24
C ILE A 221 -13.94 16.00 -8.82
N GLN A 222 -12.96 16.60 -8.17
CA GLN A 222 -13.06 17.13 -6.81
C GLN A 222 -13.70 18.53 -6.79
N ALA A 223 -14.11 18.98 -5.61
CA ALA A 223 -14.73 20.31 -5.44
C ALA A 223 -13.84 21.48 -5.91
N ASP A 224 -12.52 21.30 -5.93
CA ASP A 224 -11.55 22.28 -6.41
C ASP A 224 -11.27 22.19 -7.93
N GLY A 225 -12.00 21.36 -8.66
CA GLY A 225 -11.87 21.11 -10.10
C GLY A 225 -10.74 20.16 -10.48
N SER A 226 -9.93 19.68 -9.55
CA SER A 226 -8.90 18.66 -9.83
C SER A 226 -9.51 17.28 -10.00
N THR A 227 -8.89 16.42 -10.80
CA THR A 227 -9.27 15.00 -10.89
C THR A 227 -8.42 14.18 -9.94
N PHE A 228 -9.04 13.39 -9.05
CA PHE A 228 -8.35 12.41 -8.21
C PHE A 228 -8.63 11.01 -8.75
N LEU A 229 -7.81 10.55 -9.70
CA LEU A 229 -8.06 9.32 -10.44
C LEU A 229 -7.59 8.08 -9.68
N PHE A 230 -6.38 8.15 -9.08
CA PHE A 230 -5.79 7.00 -8.39
C PHE A 230 -5.24 7.39 -7.02
N ALA A 231 -5.51 6.54 -6.02
CA ALA A 231 -4.93 6.61 -4.68
C ALA A 231 -3.91 5.48 -4.50
N VAL A 232 -2.74 5.76 -3.94
CA VAL A 232 -1.74 4.71 -3.69
C VAL A 232 -2.20 3.82 -2.54
N GLY A 233 -2.68 2.63 -2.84
CA GLY A 233 -3.21 1.70 -1.83
C GLY A 233 -2.10 0.94 -1.09
N ASP A 234 -1.06 0.52 -1.80
CA ASP A 234 0.13 -0.12 -1.24
C ASP A 234 1.37 0.31 -2.02
N GLY A 235 2.55 0.25 -1.37
CA GLY A 235 3.81 0.66 -1.99
C GLY A 235 4.04 2.17 -2.04
N ASN A 236 3.49 2.99 -1.11
CA ASN A 236 3.70 4.44 -1.03
C ASN A 236 5.18 4.83 -1.10
N HIS A 237 6.06 4.16 -0.32
CA HIS A 237 7.50 4.43 -0.34
C HIS A 237 8.17 4.00 -1.65
N SER A 238 7.71 2.93 -2.29
CA SER A 238 8.23 2.46 -3.58
C SER A 238 7.91 3.43 -4.69
N LEU A 239 6.69 3.96 -4.75
CA LEU A 239 6.31 4.94 -5.75
C LEU A 239 7.02 6.29 -5.53
N ALA A 240 7.13 6.73 -4.27
CA ALA A 240 7.92 7.93 -3.92
C ALA A 240 9.40 7.76 -4.29
N THR A 241 9.99 6.56 -4.12
CA THR A 241 11.35 6.24 -4.56
C THR A 241 11.48 6.31 -6.08
N ALA A 242 10.51 5.78 -6.83
CA ALA A 242 10.51 5.87 -8.30
C ALA A 242 10.49 7.33 -8.75
N LYS A 243 9.64 8.18 -8.13
CA LYS A 243 9.57 9.62 -8.40
C LYS A 243 10.89 10.31 -8.08
N ALA A 244 11.51 10.01 -6.92
CA ALA A 244 12.79 10.61 -6.53
C ALA A 244 13.93 10.27 -7.51
N ILE A 245 14.00 9.01 -7.99
CA ILE A 245 14.96 8.59 -9.02
C ILE A 245 14.68 9.29 -10.35
N TRP A 246 13.42 9.45 -10.74
CA TRP A 246 13.06 10.20 -11.95
C TRP A 246 13.45 11.67 -11.84
N ASP A 247 13.19 12.32 -10.71
CA ASP A 247 13.57 13.71 -10.47
C ASP A 247 15.10 13.89 -10.46
N GLU A 248 15.85 12.98 -9.83
CA GLU A 248 17.33 12.94 -9.88
C GLU A 248 17.84 12.83 -11.33
N LEU A 249 17.22 11.97 -12.14
CA LEU A 249 17.59 11.78 -13.54
C LEU A 249 17.35 13.06 -14.38
N LYS A 250 16.20 13.73 -14.16
CA LYS A 250 15.91 15.01 -14.82
C LYS A 250 16.96 16.07 -14.46
N GLU A 251 17.27 16.26 -13.18
CA GLU A 251 18.29 17.23 -12.72
C GLU A 251 19.67 16.93 -13.33
N ALA A 252 20.07 15.64 -13.35
CA ALA A 252 21.36 15.22 -13.91
C ALA A 252 21.48 15.47 -15.43
N ASN A 253 20.36 15.59 -16.15
CA ASN A 253 20.30 15.81 -17.60
C ASN A 253 19.85 17.25 -17.95
N GLY A 254 20.02 18.21 -17.04
CA GLY A 254 19.77 19.63 -17.31
C GLY A 254 18.33 20.09 -17.08
N GLY A 255 17.51 19.30 -16.42
CA GLY A 255 16.18 19.72 -15.98
C GLY A 255 16.25 20.90 -15.01
N ILE A 256 15.39 21.89 -15.20
CA ILE A 256 15.35 23.12 -14.40
C ILE A 256 14.29 22.98 -13.31
N LYS A 257 14.71 23.19 -12.06
CA LYS A 257 13.81 23.16 -10.90
C LYS A 257 13.09 24.50 -10.74
N ALA A 258 11.76 24.44 -10.75
CA ALA A 258 10.89 25.58 -10.51
C ALA A 258 10.72 25.88 -8.99
N ALA A 259 10.14 27.03 -8.68
CA ALA A 259 9.94 27.47 -7.28
C ALA A 259 9.01 26.55 -6.47
N ASP A 260 8.08 25.86 -7.12
CA ASP A 260 7.17 24.88 -6.52
C ASP A 260 7.83 23.49 -6.30
N GLY A 261 9.09 23.34 -6.77
CA GLY A 261 9.87 22.12 -6.67
C GLY A 261 9.71 21.17 -7.85
N THR A 262 8.88 21.49 -8.84
CA THR A 262 8.78 20.71 -10.09
C THR A 262 10.06 20.85 -10.92
N ILE A 263 10.42 19.79 -11.66
CA ILE A 263 11.64 19.78 -12.49
C ILE A 263 11.21 19.54 -13.94
N SER A 264 11.63 20.44 -14.84
CA SER A 264 11.30 20.29 -16.25
C SER A 264 11.90 19.02 -16.85
N ILE A 265 11.20 18.42 -17.81
CA ILE A 265 11.66 17.20 -18.48
C ILE A 265 12.60 17.60 -19.62
N PRO A 266 13.88 17.19 -19.61
CA PRO A 266 14.75 17.32 -20.76
C PRO A 266 14.19 16.53 -21.96
N LYS A 267 14.34 17.08 -23.17
CA LYS A 267 13.76 16.51 -24.37
C LYS A 267 14.15 15.05 -24.63
N GLU A 268 15.39 14.70 -24.33
CA GLU A 268 15.94 13.35 -24.45
C GLU A 268 15.32 12.34 -23.48
N LEU A 269 14.68 12.83 -22.42
CA LEU A 269 14.05 12.00 -21.38
C LEU A 269 12.53 11.87 -21.53
N GLU A 270 11.89 12.53 -22.50
CA GLU A 270 10.44 12.53 -22.66
C GLU A 270 9.82 11.10 -22.72
N ASN A 271 10.53 10.17 -23.35
CA ASN A 271 10.10 8.77 -23.49
C ASN A 271 10.96 7.79 -22.67
N HIS A 272 11.77 8.30 -21.72
CA HIS A 272 12.63 7.44 -20.93
C HIS A 272 11.82 6.54 -19.98
N ASN A 273 12.18 5.27 -19.88
CA ASN A 273 11.43 4.28 -19.08
C ASN A 273 11.32 4.67 -17.59
N ALA A 274 12.32 5.34 -17.02
CA ALA A 274 12.28 5.78 -15.63
C ALA A 274 11.23 6.90 -15.34
N ARG A 275 10.64 7.53 -16.37
CA ARG A 275 9.50 8.43 -16.25
C ARG A 275 8.25 7.71 -15.78
N PHE A 276 8.16 6.41 -16.07
CA PHE A 276 6.99 5.61 -15.77
C PHE A 276 7.28 4.59 -14.66
N ALA A 277 6.23 4.17 -13.96
CA ALA A 277 6.29 3.09 -12.97
C ALA A 277 5.23 2.03 -13.29
N LEU A 278 5.62 0.76 -13.30
CA LEU A 278 4.69 -0.36 -13.45
C LEU A 278 3.92 -0.58 -12.14
N VAL A 279 2.58 -0.66 -12.22
CA VAL A 279 1.70 -0.76 -11.06
C VAL A 279 0.50 -1.66 -11.36
N GLU A 280 -0.15 -2.18 -10.32
CA GLU A 280 -1.46 -2.83 -10.41
C GLU A 280 -2.55 -1.83 -10.01
N ILE A 281 -3.55 -1.61 -10.87
CA ILE A 281 -4.77 -0.89 -10.51
C ILE A 281 -5.79 -1.89 -10.00
N VAL A 282 -6.41 -1.59 -8.85
CA VAL A 282 -7.47 -2.39 -8.22
C VAL A 282 -8.66 -1.49 -7.90
N ASN A 283 -9.87 -1.97 -8.17
CA ASN A 283 -11.08 -1.24 -7.78
C ASN A 283 -11.22 -1.27 -6.26
N ILE A 284 -11.38 -0.09 -5.63
CA ILE A 284 -11.58 -0.02 -4.17
C ILE A 284 -12.80 -0.84 -3.72
N TYR A 285 -13.78 -1.03 -4.61
CA TYR A 285 -15.00 -1.81 -4.34
C TYR A 285 -14.85 -3.31 -4.61
N ASP A 286 -13.69 -3.78 -5.09
CA ASP A 286 -13.47 -5.22 -5.28
C ASP A 286 -13.72 -5.98 -3.97
N THR A 287 -14.52 -7.05 -4.06
CA THR A 287 -14.89 -7.88 -2.91
C THR A 287 -13.75 -8.74 -2.38
N GLY A 288 -12.75 -9.01 -3.22
CA GLY A 288 -11.51 -9.69 -2.83
C GLY A 288 -10.52 -8.78 -2.10
N LEU A 289 -10.78 -7.46 -2.05
CA LEU A 289 -9.95 -6.49 -1.37
C LEU A 289 -10.53 -6.16 0.02
N THR A 290 -9.83 -6.57 1.06
CA THR A 290 -10.21 -6.25 2.44
C THR A 290 -9.47 -5.02 2.93
N PHE A 291 -10.20 -4.12 3.58
CA PHE A 291 -9.64 -2.99 4.30
C PHE A 291 -9.82 -3.25 5.79
N GLU A 292 -8.74 -3.62 6.45
CA GLU A 292 -8.75 -3.84 7.88
C GLU A 292 -8.29 -2.58 8.60
N PRO A 293 -9.07 -2.04 9.57
CA PRO A 293 -8.60 -0.95 10.39
C PRO A 293 -7.40 -1.42 11.22
N ILE A 294 -6.37 -0.62 11.28
CA ILE A 294 -5.28 -0.86 12.23
C ILE A 294 -5.70 -0.21 13.55
N HIS A 295 -5.78 -1.01 14.60
CA HIS A 295 -6.17 -0.56 15.93
C HIS A 295 -4.98 0.04 16.69
N ARG A 296 -5.20 0.56 17.89
CA ARG A 296 -4.16 1.19 18.71
C ARG A 296 -4.12 0.57 20.11
N VAL A 297 -2.95 0.60 20.73
CA VAL A 297 -2.79 0.46 22.16
C VAL A 297 -1.90 1.59 22.68
N LEU A 298 -2.30 2.21 23.75
CA LEU A 298 -1.48 3.19 24.46
C LEU A 298 -1.04 2.58 25.78
N PHE A 299 0.23 2.76 26.07
CA PHE A 299 0.82 2.35 27.33
C PHE A 299 1.18 3.58 28.17
N ASN A 300 1.21 3.40 29.49
CA ASN A 300 1.65 4.41 30.42
C ASN A 300 0.80 5.69 30.38
N VAL A 301 -0.51 5.52 30.21
CA VAL A 301 -1.51 6.60 30.21
C VAL A 301 -2.63 6.27 31.18
N LYS A 302 -3.25 7.30 31.77
CA LYS A 302 -4.47 7.13 32.55
C LYS A 302 -5.66 7.03 31.60
N PRO A 303 -6.42 5.92 31.62
CA PRO A 303 -7.54 5.73 30.70
C PRO A 303 -8.58 6.85 30.76
N GLN A 304 -8.89 7.36 31.97
CA GLN A 304 -9.88 8.41 32.13
C GLN A 304 -9.44 9.75 31.51
N ASP A 305 -8.15 10.10 31.63
CA ASP A 305 -7.60 11.33 31.03
C ASP A 305 -7.66 11.26 29.50
N LEU A 306 -7.32 10.09 28.93
CA LEU A 306 -7.41 9.85 27.49
C LEU A 306 -8.86 9.95 26.99
N LEU A 307 -9.79 9.25 27.64
CA LEU A 307 -11.20 9.24 27.27
C LEU A 307 -11.83 10.63 27.33
N THR A 308 -11.54 11.39 28.39
CA THR A 308 -12.02 12.77 28.55
C THR A 308 -11.49 13.67 27.43
N THR A 309 -10.16 13.60 27.19
CA THR A 309 -9.53 14.40 26.13
C THR A 309 -10.07 14.08 24.74
N LEU A 310 -10.24 12.79 24.43
CA LEU A 310 -10.78 12.39 23.12
C LEU A 310 -12.25 12.75 22.97
N ALA A 311 -13.06 12.63 24.03
CA ALA A 311 -14.48 13.05 24.00
C ALA A 311 -14.61 14.54 23.71
N GLU A 312 -13.78 15.37 24.34
CA GLU A 312 -13.75 16.82 24.08
C GLU A 312 -13.28 17.14 22.67
N LYS A 313 -12.14 16.57 22.25
CA LYS A 313 -11.53 16.88 20.92
C LYS A 313 -12.36 16.41 19.74
N LEU A 314 -13.00 15.26 19.89
CA LEU A 314 -13.81 14.65 18.82
C LEU A 314 -15.30 14.97 18.96
N ASN A 315 -15.67 15.82 19.92
CA ASN A 315 -17.05 16.21 20.24
C ASN A 315 -17.96 14.96 20.35
N GLY A 316 -17.52 13.99 21.16
CA GLY A 316 -18.16 12.69 21.29
C GLY A 316 -18.68 12.43 22.70
N THR A 317 -19.46 11.36 22.83
CA THR A 317 -20.04 10.90 24.09
C THR A 317 -19.51 9.51 24.44
N VAL A 318 -19.06 9.34 25.68
CA VAL A 318 -18.56 8.05 26.19
C VAL A 318 -19.70 7.30 26.87
N THR A 319 -19.88 6.03 26.51
CA THR A 319 -20.87 5.10 27.10
C THR A 319 -20.19 3.80 27.54
N ASP A 320 -20.72 3.18 28.59
CA ASP A 320 -20.23 1.88 29.10
C ASP A 320 -20.87 0.71 28.32
N PHE A 321 -20.10 -0.38 28.20
CA PHE A 321 -20.55 -1.64 27.64
C PHE A 321 -20.23 -2.77 28.60
N ASP A 322 -21.06 -3.83 28.61
CA ASP A 322 -20.93 -4.94 29.55
C ASP A 322 -19.92 -5.99 29.09
N THR A 323 -19.76 -6.15 27.76
CA THR A 323 -18.91 -7.21 27.18
C THR A 323 -18.08 -6.71 25.99
N ALA A 324 -16.97 -7.42 25.73
CA ALA A 324 -16.15 -7.22 24.55
C ALA A 324 -16.97 -7.36 23.24
N GLU A 325 -17.84 -8.37 23.19
CA GLU A 325 -18.66 -8.66 22.00
C GLU A 325 -19.65 -7.54 21.66
N THR A 326 -20.35 -7.00 22.68
CA THR A 326 -21.28 -5.89 22.47
C THR A 326 -20.59 -4.62 22.04
N LEU A 327 -19.38 -4.34 22.62
CA LEU A 327 -18.55 -3.22 22.21
C LEU A 327 -18.08 -3.39 20.76
N GLU A 328 -17.53 -4.57 20.42
CA GLU A 328 -17.02 -4.86 19.07
C GLU A 328 -18.13 -4.72 18.01
N ASN A 329 -19.31 -5.28 18.27
CA ASN A 329 -20.46 -5.17 17.37
C ASN A 329 -20.90 -3.71 17.19
N ASN A 330 -20.90 -2.90 18.25
CA ASN A 330 -21.24 -1.49 18.16
C ASN A 330 -20.25 -0.74 17.27
N VAL A 331 -18.93 -0.98 17.43
CA VAL A 331 -17.89 -0.33 16.63
C VAL A 331 -17.94 -0.81 15.18
N LYS A 332 -18.10 -2.10 14.92
CA LYS A 332 -18.17 -2.68 13.57
C LYS A 332 -19.38 -2.17 12.76
N ASN A 333 -20.47 -1.83 13.42
CA ASN A 333 -21.68 -1.32 12.77
C ASN A 333 -21.74 0.21 12.67
N SER A 334 -20.63 0.89 12.92
CA SER A 334 -20.51 2.34 12.84
C SER A 334 -19.27 2.73 12.04
N VAL A 335 -19.27 3.92 11.49
CA VAL A 335 -18.10 4.54 10.83
C VAL A 335 -17.38 5.56 11.72
N ALA A 336 -17.97 5.87 12.89
CA ALA A 336 -17.54 6.97 13.74
C ALA A 336 -17.47 6.63 15.25
N ASN A 337 -17.64 5.36 15.61
CA ASN A 337 -17.52 4.90 16.99
C ASN A 337 -16.15 4.28 17.25
N PHE A 338 -15.56 4.58 18.41
CA PHE A 338 -14.31 4.00 18.87
C PHE A 338 -14.54 3.18 20.13
N GLY A 339 -14.07 1.93 20.15
CA GLY A 339 -14.15 1.07 21.32
C GLY A 339 -12.88 1.18 22.17
N PHE A 340 -13.01 1.22 23.47
CA PHE A 340 -11.89 1.25 24.41
C PHE A 340 -11.99 0.08 25.37
N THR A 341 -10.86 -0.58 25.64
CA THR A 341 -10.75 -1.61 26.67
C THR A 341 -9.48 -1.42 27.47
N TYR A 342 -9.62 -1.50 28.79
CA TYR A 342 -8.54 -1.37 29.77
C TYR A 342 -8.93 -2.05 31.09
N THR A 343 -7.97 -2.25 31.99
CA THR A 343 -8.21 -2.79 33.32
C THR A 343 -8.16 -1.68 34.35
N GLU A 344 -9.16 -1.61 35.23
CA GLU A 344 -9.25 -0.68 36.36
C GLU A 344 -9.68 -1.47 37.58
N ASP A 345 -8.92 -1.38 38.66
CA ASP A 345 -9.14 -2.13 39.93
C ASP A 345 -9.30 -3.65 39.70
N GLY A 346 -8.52 -4.23 38.76
CA GLY A 346 -8.56 -5.66 38.43
C GLY A 346 -9.79 -6.05 37.57
N ILE A 347 -10.64 -5.09 37.18
CA ILE A 347 -11.85 -5.33 36.38
C ILE A 347 -11.65 -4.76 35.00
N GLN A 348 -11.86 -5.60 33.97
CA GLN A 348 -11.80 -5.14 32.58
C GLN A 348 -13.00 -4.24 32.26
N LYS A 349 -12.74 -3.07 31.71
CA LYS A 349 -13.72 -2.06 31.30
C LYS A 349 -13.85 -2.04 29.80
N TYR A 350 -15.07 -1.78 29.34
CA TYR A 350 -15.43 -1.63 27.93
C TYR A 350 -16.21 -0.32 27.77
N LYS A 351 -15.69 0.59 26.97
CA LYS A 351 -16.31 1.90 26.73
C LYS A 351 -16.36 2.20 25.25
N CYS A 352 -17.38 2.90 24.82
CA CYS A 352 -17.50 3.39 23.45
C CYS A 352 -17.53 4.92 23.45
N LEU A 353 -16.68 5.53 22.63
CA LEU A 353 -16.76 6.93 22.26
C LEU A 353 -17.51 7.04 20.94
N SER A 354 -18.74 7.52 20.99
CA SER A 354 -19.58 7.78 19.82
C SER A 354 -19.39 9.22 19.36
N THR A 355 -19.12 9.41 18.06
CA THR A 355 -18.85 10.73 17.44
C THR A 355 -19.70 10.92 16.19
N ASN A 356 -19.68 12.15 15.64
CA ASN A 356 -20.34 12.51 14.38
C ASN A 356 -19.32 12.74 13.24
N ILE A 357 -18.19 12.04 13.26
CA ILE A 357 -17.15 12.11 12.22
C ILE A 357 -17.74 11.56 10.91
N THR A 358 -17.58 12.32 9.83
CA THR A 358 -18.02 11.95 8.47
C THR A 358 -16.87 11.57 7.54
N GLU A 359 -15.64 11.90 7.93
CA GLU A 359 -14.41 11.47 7.28
C GLU A 359 -13.96 10.11 7.82
N LEU A 360 -12.93 9.50 7.22
CA LEU A 360 -12.33 8.29 7.79
C LEU A 360 -11.92 8.56 9.24
N ALA A 361 -12.46 7.78 10.16
CA ALA A 361 -12.34 8.00 11.61
C ALA A 361 -10.91 8.18 12.08
N VAL A 362 -9.97 7.42 11.50
CA VAL A 362 -8.53 7.51 11.84
C VAL A 362 -7.93 8.87 11.53
N SER A 363 -8.43 9.59 10.53
CA SER A 363 -7.94 10.94 10.16
C SER A 363 -8.17 11.99 11.27
N LYS A 364 -9.13 11.75 12.15
CA LYS A 364 -9.42 12.60 13.30
C LYS A 364 -8.85 12.03 14.59
N LEU A 365 -8.88 10.71 14.77
CA LEU A 365 -8.39 10.06 15.97
C LEU A 365 -6.88 10.23 16.14
N GLN A 366 -6.07 9.92 15.11
CA GLN A 366 -4.62 9.91 15.26
C GLN A 366 -4.03 11.26 15.64
N PRO A 367 -4.41 12.39 15.01
CA PRO A 367 -3.93 13.70 15.46
C PRO A 367 -4.29 14.02 16.92
N ALA A 368 -5.48 13.61 17.38
CA ALA A 368 -5.89 13.79 18.77
C ALA A 368 -5.05 12.94 19.74
N LEU A 369 -4.70 11.69 19.33
CA LEU A 369 -3.80 10.83 20.10
C LEU A 369 -2.37 11.37 20.15
N ASP A 370 -1.84 11.84 19.02
CA ASP A 370 -0.48 12.40 18.93
C ASP A 370 -0.33 13.62 19.83
N GLU A 371 -1.34 14.50 19.84
CA GLU A 371 -1.37 15.66 20.72
C GLU A 371 -1.51 15.26 22.20
N PHE A 372 -2.36 14.27 22.51
CA PHE A 372 -2.49 13.74 23.86
C PHE A 372 -1.15 13.18 24.38
N ILE A 373 -0.50 12.30 23.60
CA ILE A 373 0.78 11.68 23.97
C ILE A 373 1.87 12.73 24.18
N LYS A 374 1.91 13.75 23.34
CA LYS A 374 2.88 14.85 23.45
C LYS A 374 2.74 15.63 24.76
N ASN A 375 1.51 15.80 25.23
CA ASN A 375 1.18 16.63 26.40
C ASN A 375 0.98 15.83 27.68
N ALA A 376 0.80 14.50 27.59
CA ALA A 376 0.56 13.65 28.76
C ALA A 376 1.81 13.56 29.65
N PRO A 377 1.65 13.62 30.99
CA PRO A 377 2.75 13.48 31.92
C PRO A 377 3.28 12.04 31.91
N ASN A 378 4.57 11.91 32.24
CA ASN A 378 5.14 10.60 32.51
C ASN A 378 4.43 9.94 33.72
N GLN A 379 4.21 8.62 33.64
CA GLN A 379 3.57 7.85 34.71
C GLN A 379 4.62 7.14 35.58
N HIS A 380 4.40 7.11 36.87
CA HIS A 380 5.15 6.24 37.74
C HIS A 380 4.62 4.80 37.62
N ILE A 381 5.45 3.91 37.13
CA ILE A 381 5.16 2.49 37.00
C ILE A 381 6.04 1.74 37.95
N CYS A 382 5.44 0.90 38.81
CA CYS A 382 6.13 0.04 39.75
C CYS A 382 5.91 -1.42 39.33
N ASP A 383 6.99 -2.19 39.22
CA ASP A 383 7.00 -3.63 39.00
C ASP A 383 7.88 -4.33 40.04
N GLU A 384 8.14 -5.62 39.92
CA GLU A 384 8.99 -6.40 40.77
C GLU A 384 10.46 -5.92 40.84
N ASN A 385 10.90 -5.12 39.86
CA ASN A 385 12.25 -4.55 39.75
C ASN A 385 12.34 -3.12 40.30
N GLY A 386 11.22 -2.52 40.72
CA GLY A 386 11.15 -1.17 41.29
C GLY A 386 10.20 -0.22 40.56
N CYS A 387 10.26 1.06 40.93
CA CYS A 387 9.46 2.10 40.32
C CYS A 387 10.28 2.92 39.32
N SER A 388 9.79 3.06 38.11
CA SER A 388 10.38 3.87 37.05
C SER A 388 9.39 4.91 36.52
N LEU A 389 9.92 5.97 35.89
CA LEU A 389 9.12 6.99 35.24
C LEU A 389 8.99 6.65 33.76
N ALA A 390 7.83 6.18 33.33
CA ALA A 390 7.57 5.76 31.97
C ALA A 390 6.84 6.85 31.17
N ARG A 391 7.23 7.01 29.93
CA ARG A 391 6.57 7.91 28.98
C ARG A 391 5.35 7.24 28.36
N PRO A 392 4.32 8.01 27.99
CA PRO A 392 3.25 7.52 27.14
C PRO A 392 3.80 7.01 25.80
N GLU A 393 3.34 5.82 25.41
CA GLU A 393 3.73 5.16 24.16
C GLU A 393 2.48 4.69 23.42
N ILE A 394 2.57 4.59 22.09
CA ILE A 394 1.51 4.07 21.22
C ILE A 394 2.08 2.98 20.34
N ASP A 395 1.34 1.88 20.22
CA ASP A 395 1.60 0.82 19.26
C ASP A 395 0.35 0.51 18.43
N TYR A 396 0.54 -0.22 17.34
CA TYR A 396 -0.43 -0.45 16.28
C TYR A 396 -0.74 -1.94 16.16
N ILE A 397 -2.03 -2.29 16.16
CA ILE A 397 -2.49 -3.65 16.35
C ILE A 397 -3.37 -4.10 15.20
N HIS A 398 -3.16 -5.32 14.74
CA HIS A 398 -4.04 -6.01 13.80
C HIS A 398 -5.00 -6.96 14.55
N GLY A 399 -6.27 -6.91 14.17
CA GLY A 399 -7.30 -7.80 14.71
C GLY A 399 -7.85 -7.42 16.08
N SER A 400 -9.15 -7.56 16.26
CA SER A 400 -9.87 -7.21 17.49
C SER A 400 -9.51 -8.11 18.68
N SER A 401 -9.19 -9.39 18.44
CA SER A 401 -8.76 -10.31 19.50
C SER A 401 -7.53 -9.82 20.24
N GLU A 402 -6.57 -9.25 19.50
CA GLU A 402 -5.34 -8.71 20.07
C GLU A 402 -5.60 -7.40 20.82
N VAL A 403 -6.54 -6.57 20.34
CA VAL A 403 -7.01 -5.38 21.09
C VAL A 403 -7.52 -5.77 22.47
N PHE A 404 -8.39 -6.77 22.55
CA PHE A 404 -8.93 -7.22 23.82
C PHE A 404 -7.90 -7.92 24.70
N ARG A 405 -6.93 -8.61 24.12
CA ARG A 405 -5.83 -9.23 24.85
C ARG A 405 -4.91 -8.19 25.51
N LEU A 406 -4.51 -7.18 24.73
CA LEU A 406 -3.62 -6.11 25.21
C LEU A 406 -4.30 -5.17 26.20
N GLY A 407 -5.60 -4.89 26.03
CA GLY A 407 -6.37 -4.10 27.01
C GLY A 407 -6.54 -4.74 28.40
N LYS A 408 -6.11 -6.02 28.58
CA LYS A 408 -6.04 -6.67 29.89
C LYS A 408 -4.76 -6.36 30.66
N GLN A 409 -3.74 -5.82 29.98
CA GLN A 409 -2.47 -5.50 30.60
C GLN A 409 -2.63 -4.28 31.52
N GLU A 410 -1.94 -4.30 32.64
CA GLU A 410 -1.82 -3.12 33.49
C GLU A 410 -1.19 -1.95 32.72
N ASN A 411 -1.64 -0.74 33.00
CA ASN A 411 -1.15 0.49 32.36
C ASN A 411 -1.32 0.55 30.83
N ALA A 412 -2.21 -0.28 30.26
CA ALA A 412 -2.55 -0.26 28.85
C ALA A 412 -4.02 0.12 28.62
N ILE A 413 -4.29 0.88 27.57
CA ILE A 413 -5.62 1.10 27.01
C ILE A 413 -5.60 0.82 25.52
N SER A 414 -6.38 -0.15 25.08
CA SER A 414 -6.51 -0.48 23.67
C SER A 414 -7.72 0.20 23.04
N ILE A 415 -7.58 0.58 21.78
CA ILE A 415 -8.60 1.31 21.02
C ILE A 415 -8.97 0.50 19.77
N LEU A 416 -10.21 0.08 19.72
CA LEU A 416 -10.83 -0.56 18.55
C LEU A 416 -11.36 0.54 17.61
N LEU A 417 -10.90 0.53 16.36
CA LEU A 417 -11.34 1.46 15.33
C LEU A 417 -12.48 0.87 14.50
N PRO A 418 -13.40 1.71 13.99
CA PRO A 418 -14.44 1.28 13.07
C PRO A 418 -13.85 0.83 11.73
N PRO A 419 -14.64 0.10 10.90
CA PRO A 419 -14.25 -0.29 9.55
C PRO A 419 -13.86 0.91 8.69
N VAL A 420 -12.96 0.68 7.75
CA VAL A 420 -12.56 1.70 6.77
C VAL A 420 -13.63 1.82 5.69
N GLU A 421 -14.31 2.93 5.64
CA GLU A 421 -15.37 3.20 4.66
C GLU A 421 -14.80 3.51 3.28
N LYS A 422 -15.16 2.70 2.28
CA LYS A 422 -14.68 2.85 0.91
C LYS A 422 -15.23 4.10 0.22
N ASP A 423 -16.48 4.46 0.51
CA ASP A 423 -17.16 5.60 -0.11
C ASP A 423 -16.57 6.97 0.28
N SER A 424 -16.13 7.12 1.51
CA SER A 424 -15.51 8.35 2.01
C SER A 424 -14.00 8.44 1.77
N PHE A 425 -13.36 7.36 1.28
CA PHE A 425 -11.90 7.22 1.21
C PHE A 425 -11.23 8.32 0.36
N PHE A 426 -11.62 8.43 -0.91
CA PHE A 426 -11.06 9.44 -1.83
C PHE A 426 -11.38 10.86 -1.38
N GLN A 427 -12.61 11.08 -0.92
CA GLN A 427 -13.04 12.39 -0.43
C GLN A 427 -12.26 12.82 0.82
N THR A 428 -12.01 11.89 1.76
CA THR A 428 -11.22 12.18 2.96
C THR A 428 -9.82 12.62 2.58
N ILE A 429 -9.12 11.85 1.74
CA ILE A 429 -7.74 12.18 1.32
C ILE A 429 -7.70 13.52 0.57
N SER A 430 -8.68 13.80 -0.28
CA SER A 430 -8.76 15.08 -0.99
C SER A 430 -8.92 16.26 -0.04
N LYS A 431 -9.73 16.10 1.02
CA LYS A 431 -10.08 17.14 1.99
C LYS A 431 -9.01 17.32 3.09
N THR A 432 -8.45 16.23 3.60
CA THR A 432 -7.55 16.26 4.77
C THR A 432 -6.07 16.04 4.42
N GLY A 433 -5.75 15.70 3.17
CA GLY A 433 -4.44 15.22 2.76
C GLY A 433 -4.24 13.73 3.07
N PRO A 434 -3.01 13.21 2.94
CA PRO A 434 -2.68 11.83 3.25
C PRO A 434 -3.08 11.45 4.68
N LEU A 435 -3.59 10.23 4.84
CA LEU A 435 -3.97 9.68 6.13
C LEU A 435 -2.73 9.51 7.03
N PRO A 436 -2.89 9.50 8.34
CA PRO A 436 -1.85 9.10 9.27
C PRO A 436 -1.31 7.71 8.92
N ARG A 437 -0.06 7.46 9.25
CA ARG A 437 0.53 6.11 9.07
C ARG A 437 -0.23 5.05 9.85
N LYS A 438 -0.21 3.83 9.31
CA LYS A 438 -0.91 2.72 9.96
C LYS A 438 -2.42 2.98 10.12
N SER A 439 -3.03 3.58 9.11
CA SER A 439 -4.48 3.83 9.09
C SER A 439 -5.27 2.58 8.77
N PHE A 440 -4.80 1.81 7.81
CA PHE A 440 -5.43 0.56 7.38
C PHE A 440 -4.41 -0.42 6.81
N SER A 441 -4.80 -1.67 6.70
CA SER A 441 -4.09 -2.70 5.95
C SER A 441 -4.98 -3.21 4.81
N MET A 442 -4.39 -3.49 3.66
CA MET A 442 -5.05 -4.19 2.57
C MET A 442 -4.66 -5.65 2.58
N GLY A 443 -5.37 -6.43 3.40
CA GLY A 443 -5.12 -7.85 3.62
C GLY A 443 -3.86 -8.15 4.44
N GLU A 444 -3.62 -9.43 4.66
CA GLU A 444 -2.47 -9.98 5.37
C GLU A 444 -1.20 -10.00 4.50
N ALA A 445 -0.04 -10.32 5.08
CA ALA A 445 1.24 -10.32 4.38
C ALA A 445 1.27 -11.26 3.16
N ASP A 446 0.66 -12.44 3.26
CA ASP A 446 0.55 -13.43 2.19
C ASP A 446 -0.49 -13.07 1.12
N GLU A 447 -1.35 -12.07 1.37
CA GLU A 447 -2.28 -11.51 0.39
C GLU A 447 -1.68 -10.36 -0.43
N LYS A 448 -0.51 -9.87 -0.04
CA LYS A 448 0.18 -8.79 -0.74
C LYS A 448 0.59 -9.22 -2.15
N ARG A 449 0.99 -8.23 -2.94
CA ARG A 449 1.40 -8.49 -4.30
C ARG A 449 2.63 -9.41 -4.36
N PHE A 450 2.62 -10.32 -5.33
CA PHE A 450 3.78 -11.14 -5.72
C PHE A 450 4.42 -10.54 -6.97
N TYR A 451 5.73 -10.53 -7.02
CA TYR A 451 6.49 -10.06 -8.17
C TYR A 451 6.41 -11.07 -9.32
N LEU A 452 5.77 -10.71 -10.40
CA LEU A 452 5.62 -11.58 -11.56
C LEU A 452 6.03 -10.86 -12.85
N GLU A 453 5.38 -9.75 -13.17
CA GLU A 453 5.66 -8.95 -14.36
C GLU A 453 6.90 -8.08 -14.16
N CYS A 454 7.70 -7.97 -15.21
CA CYS A 454 8.86 -7.09 -15.26
C CYS A 454 8.72 -6.08 -16.39
N ARG A 455 9.47 -4.99 -16.27
CA ARG A 455 9.66 -4.00 -17.33
C ARG A 455 11.12 -3.52 -17.33
N LYS A 456 11.67 -3.23 -18.50
CA LYS A 456 12.96 -2.55 -18.60
C LYS A 456 12.89 -1.17 -17.98
N LEU A 457 13.93 -0.78 -17.25
CA LEU A 457 14.02 0.51 -16.58
C LEU A 457 15.19 1.35 -17.12
N PHE A 458 16.44 0.93 -16.86
CA PHE A 458 17.65 1.57 -17.38
C PHE A 458 18.40 0.69 -18.39
N ALA A 459 17.77 -0.37 -18.89
CA ALA A 459 18.32 -1.18 -19.98
C ALA A 459 18.10 -0.45 -21.32
N ASN A 460 19.14 -0.38 -22.14
CA ASN A 460 19.07 0.07 -23.52
C ASN A 460 18.51 -1.03 -24.43
#